data_a0fe7c1f8b69a4d209283455dd419e6d
#
_entry.id   a0fe7c1f8b69a4d209283455dd419e6d
#
_cell.length_a   1.000
_cell.length_b   1.000
_cell.length_c   1.000
_cell.angle_alpha   90.00
_cell.angle_beta   90.00
_cell.angle_gamma   90.00
#
_symmetry.space_group_name_H-M   'P 1'
#
loop_
_entity.id
_entity.type
_entity.pdbx_description
1 polymer ?
#
loop_
_entity_poly.entity_id
_entity_poly.type
_entity_poly.pdbx_seq_one_letter_code
_entity_poly.pdbx_strand_id
1 'polypeptide(L)'
;MKSLGPVLFPIFIAAASGFVSSSTSCALKNVHKHFAGVNPQEPSVAVVDEMPDALPPLKNHYYLLRHGQSTANVEGIISSARSLAGSTKHGLTLLGIEQGRNSAPSLIDFIEQDLSDDGITSTKKVYFYSSPFARAKETAEQCLKGMRANDEIAKRIEELGLKVNEEVLLDDGLMERYFGRLDGTELLTYAYVWPVDTFDPTHVAFDVESVAAVSTRIRSTLLDIDSKHEEGGNHIVLTSHADVLQITQVYAAGIANVGMFSQYRFGNGEVRKMGRTVDTLPEAVPLQPPERGT
;
A
#
# COMPACT_ATOMS: atom_id res chain seq x y z
N MET A 1 46.50 -3.32 -3.20
CA MET A 1 45.93 -2.50 -4.28
C MET A 1 45.69 -3.40 -5.49
N LYS A 2 44.43 -3.81 -5.71
CA LYS A 2 43.98 -4.46 -6.96
C LYS A 2 42.70 -3.72 -7.34
N SER A 3 42.77 -3.01 -8.47
CA SER A 3 41.66 -2.27 -9.06
C SER A 3 40.65 -3.23 -9.66
N LEU A 4 39.40 -3.14 -9.25
CA LEU A 4 38.26 -3.74 -9.93
C LEU A 4 37.73 -2.75 -10.96
N GLY A 5 37.87 -3.10 -12.23
CA GLY A 5 37.32 -2.36 -13.36
C GLY A 5 35.81 -2.56 -13.50
N PRO A 6 35.13 -1.67 -14.25
CA PRO A 6 33.67 -1.71 -14.38
C PRO A 6 33.22 -2.91 -15.22
N VAL A 7 32.22 -3.65 -14.70
CA VAL A 7 31.54 -4.70 -15.44
C VAL A 7 30.47 -4.04 -16.33
N LEU A 8 30.76 -4.01 -17.63
CA LEU A 8 29.81 -3.66 -18.69
C LEU A 8 28.90 -4.86 -18.97
N PHE A 9 27.61 -4.73 -18.72
CA PHE A 9 26.61 -5.65 -19.25
C PHE A 9 26.30 -5.31 -20.72
N PRO A 10 26.35 -6.26 -21.62
CA PRO A 10 26.00 -6.01 -23.04
C PRO A 10 24.47 -5.96 -23.19
N ILE A 11 23.98 -4.83 -23.71
CA ILE A 11 22.62 -4.70 -24.24
C ILE A 11 22.58 -5.49 -25.56
N PHE A 12 21.88 -6.61 -25.58
CA PHE A 12 21.57 -7.32 -26.83
C PHE A 12 20.38 -6.62 -27.52
N ILE A 13 20.67 -5.77 -28.47
CA ILE A 13 19.72 -5.37 -29.51
C ILE A 13 19.77 -6.43 -30.60
N ALA A 14 18.82 -7.37 -30.57
CA ALA A 14 18.61 -8.29 -31.66
C ALA A 14 17.74 -7.63 -32.73
N ALA A 15 18.34 -7.20 -33.82
CA ALA A 15 17.61 -6.83 -35.03
C ALA A 15 17.09 -8.13 -35.68
N ALA A 16 15.80 -8.44 -35.50
CA ALA A 16 15.13 -9.50 -36.23
C ALA A 16 14.45 -8.91 -37.46
N SER A 17 15.10 -8.99 -38.61
CA SER A 17 14.47 -8.83 -39.91
C SER A 17 13.82 -10.13 -40.33
N GLY A 18 12.51 -10.14 -40.54
CA GLY A 18 11.79 -11.10 -41.40
C GLY A 18 11.25 -12.34 -40.71
N PHE A 19 10.03 -12.34 -40.40
CA PHE A 19 8.95 -13.32 -40.65
C PHE A 19 7.71 -12.92 -39.84
N VAL A 20 6.82 -12.14 -40.43
CA VAL A 20 5.49 -11.88 -39.84
C VAL A 20 4.58 -13.04 -40.21
N SER A 21 4.38 -14.00 -39.31
CA SER A 21 3.34 -14.99 -39.44
C SER A 21 2.00 -14.43 -38.93
N SER A 22 0.88 -14.86 -39.52
CA SER A 22 -0.48 -14.38 -39.32
C SER A 22 -1.04 -14.54 -37.88
N SER A 23 -0.28 -15.08 -36.94
CA SER A 23 -0.67 -15.22 -35.53
C SER A 23 -0.45 -13.97 -34.68
N THR A 24 0.42 -13.04 -35.09
CA THR A 24 0.71 -11.79 -34.36
C THR A 24 -0.44 -10.77 -34.47
N SER A 25 -1.25 -10.84 -35.53
CA SER A 25 -2.39 -9.97 -35.75
C SER A 25 -3.56 -10.22 -34.76
N CYS A 26 -3.66 -11.42 -34.22
CA CYS A 26 -4.74 -11.77 -33.25
C CYS A 26 -4.40 -11.26 -31.83
N ALA A 27 -3.12 -11.34 -31.42
CA ALA A 27 -2.67 -10.85 -30.11
C ALA A 27 -2.78 -9.32 -29.99
N LEU A 28 -2.38 -8.58 -31.03
CA LEU A 28 -2.52 -7.11 -31.05
C LEU A 28 -3.99 -6.64 -31.11
N LYS A 29 -4.88 -7.39 -31.73
CA LYS A 29 -6.32 -7.06 -31.74
C LYS A 29 -6.99 -7.26 -30.39
N ASN A 30 -6.50 -8.19 -29.55
CA ASN A 30 -7.00 -8.39 -28.20
C ASN A 30 -6.50 -7.32 -27.23
N VAL A 31 -5.26 -6.84 -27.38
CA VAL A 31 -4.73 -5.72 -26.59
C VAL A 31 -5.58 -4.46 -26.78
N HIS A 32 -5.98 -4.14 -28.02
CA HIS A 32 -6.82 -2.96 -28.28
C HIS A 32 -8.25 -3.08 -27.71
N LYS A 33 -8.79 -4.25 -27.49
CA LYS A 33 -10.12 -4.43 -26.86
C LYS A 33 -10.13 -4.17 -25.36
N HIS A 34 -9.01 -4.33 -24.67
CA HIS A 34 -8.89 -4.08 -23.23
C HIS A 34 -8.70 -2.59 -22.87
N PHE A 35 -8.31 -1.75 -23.83
CA PHE A 35 -8.09 -0.32 -23.61
C PHE A 35 -9.28 0.59 -24.02
N ALA A 36 -10.39 0.02 -24.45
CA ALA A 36 -11.58 0.76 -24.86
C ALA A 36 -12.52 0.97 -23.65
N GLY A 37 -12.21 1.96 -22.80
CA GLY A 37 -13.14 2.36 -21.77
C GLY A 37 -12.51 3.22 -20.69
N VAL A 38 -12.19 4.49 -21.00
CA VAL A 38 -12.10 5.51 -19.97
C VAL A 38 -13.51 5.63 -19.37
N ASN A 39 -13.69 5.27 -18.09
CA ASN A 39 -14.95 5.56 -17.41
C ASN A 39 -15.09 7.08 -17.32
N PRO A 40 -16.03 7.73 -18.03
CA PRO A 40 -16.13 9.18 -18.06
C PRO A 40 -16.51 9.82 -16.72
N GLN A 41 -16.76 9.00 -15.68
CA GLN A 41 -17.12 9.43 -14.33
C GLN A 41 -15.93 9.48 -13.37
N GLU A 42 -14.76 8.96 -13.75
CA GLU A 42 -13.58 9.03 -12.90
C GLU A 42 -12.83 10.35 -13.09
N PRO A 43 -12.35 10.99 -12.01
CA PRO A 43 -11.60 12.22 -12.10
C PRO A 43 -10.27 12.00 -12.83
N SER A 44 -9.80 13.02 -13.54
CA SER A 44 -8.45 13.00 -14.12
C SER A 44 -7.39 12.87 -13.03
N VAL A 45 -6.33 12.12 -13.32
CA VAL A 45 -5.20 11.98 -12.41
C VAL A 45 -4.46 13.32 -12.27
N ALA A 46 -4.17 13.73 -11.05
CA ALA A 46 -3.34 14.91 -10.81
C ALA A 46 -1.92 14.65 -11.32
N VAL A 47 -1.41 15.57 -12.13
CA VAL A 47 0.00 15.55 -12.54
C VAL A 47 0.82 16.19 -11.44
N VAL A 48 1.80 15.44 -10.93
CA VAL A 48 2.74 15.88 -9.90
C VAL A 48 4.14 15.71 -10.49
N ASP A 49 4.83 16.80 -10.73
CA ASP A 49 6.07 16.84 -11.51
C ASP A 49 7.32 16.45 -10.68
N GLU A 50 7.20 16.39 -9.36
CA GLU A 50 8.31 16.06 -8.45
C GLU A 50 7.84 15.32 -7.20
N MET A 51 8.77 14.62 -6.57
CA MET A 51 8.50 13.97 -5.29
C MET A 51 8.30 15.03 -4.20
N PRO A 52 7.38 14.79 -3.22
CA PRO A 52 7.22 15.72 -2.10
C PRO A 52 8.47 15.73 -1.22
N ASP A 53 8.64 16.83 -0.46
CA ASP A 53 9.66 16.94 0.59
C ASP A 53 9.63 15.74 1.53
N ALA A 54 10.79 15.43 2.13
CA ALA A 54 10.89 14.39 3.14
C ALA A 54 9.84 14.57 4.26
N LEU A 55 9.36 13.45 4.78
CA LEU A 55 8.40 13.45 5.88
C LEU A 55 9.09 13.98 7.15
N PRO A 56 8.58 15.05 7.79
CA PRO A 56 9.16 15.56 9.04
C PRO A 56 8.96 14.54 10.18
N PRO A 57 9.60 14.73 11.34
CA PRO A 57 9.32 13.93 12.54
C PRO A 57 7.82 13.98 12.88
N LEU A 58 7.26 12.83 13.17
CA LEU A 58 5.87 12.67 13.61
C LEU A 58 5.83 12.49 15.13
N LYS A 59 4.74 12.91 15.76
CA LYS A 59 4.53 12.85 17.21
C LYS A 59 3.99 11.51 17.68
N ASN A 60 3.38 10.75 16.77
CA ASN A 60 2.68 9.50 17.06
C ASN A 60 3.37 8.32 16.38
N HIS A 61 3.08 7.10 16.84
CA HIS A 61 3.55 5.84 16.24
C HIS A 61 2.57 5.40 15.15
N TYR A 62 3.07 4.97 14.01
CA TYR A 62 2.26 4.57 12.86
C TYR A 62 2.49 3.11 12.50
N TYR A 63 1.39 2.39 12.24
CA TYR A 63 1.38 1.00 11.80
C TYR A 63 0.63 0.88 10.49
N LEU A 64 1.19 0.14 9.56
CA LEU A 64 0.67 -0.06 8.21
C LEU A 64 0.01 -1.43 8.15
N LEU A 65 -1.30 -1.48 7.92
CA LEU A 65 -2.08 -2.71 7.81
C LEU A 65 -2.63 -2.83 6.38
N ARG A 66 -2.15 -3.82 5.63
CA ARG A 66 -2.73 -4.13 4.32
C ARG A 66 -4.07 -4.84 4.49
N HIS A 67 -5.06 -4.50 3.64
CA HIS A 67 -6.33 -5.22 3.64
C HIS A 67 -6.15 -6.73 3.46
N GLY A 68 -7.04 -7.53 4.07
CA GLY A 68 -7.14 -8.96 3.87
C GLY A 68 -7.54 -9.32 2.43
N GLN A 69 -7.51 -10.60 2.09
CA GLN A 69 -7.90 -11.06 0.76
C GLN A 69 -9.31 -10.58 0.40
N SER A 70 -9.43 -9.91 -0.75
CA SER A 70 -10.69 -9.42 -1.30
C SER A 70 -11.17 -10.28 -2.48
N THR A 71 -12.43 -10.10 -2.89
CA THR A 71 -12.94 -10.76 -4.09
C THR A 71 -12.17 -10.34 -5.34
N ALA A 72 -11.69 -9.09 -5.45
CA ALA A 72 -10.82 -8.65 -6.54
C ALA A 72 -9.47 -9.41 -6.59
N ASN A 73 -8.88 -9.74 -5.41
CA ASN A 73 -7.68 -10.57 -5.36
C ASN A 73 -7.95 -11.97 -5.93
N VAL A 74 -9.09 -12.58 -5.59
CA VAL A 74 -9.50 -13.90 -6.09
C VAL A 74 -9.79 -13.85 -7.60
N GLU A 75 -10.43 -12.79 -8.08
CA GLU A 75 -10.68 -12.56 -9.51
C GLU A 75 -9.36 -12.31 -10.27
N GLY A 76 -8.32 -11.83 -9.58
CA GLY A 76 -7.02 -11.51 -10.16
C GLY A 76 -7.03 -10.24 -11.00
N ILE A 77 -7.79 -9.24 -10.55
CA ILE A 77 -7.93 -7.94 -11.24
C ILE A 77 -7.45 -6.77 -10.39
N ILE A 78 -7.02 -5.71 -11.07
CA ILE A 78 -6.76 -4.41 -10.46
C ILE A 78 -8.10 -3.75 -10.10
N SER A 79 -8.24 -3.29 -8.88
CA SER A 79 -9.47 -2.67 -8.37
C SER A 79 -9.13 -1.37 -7.65
N SER A 80 -9.17 -0.27 -8.39
CA SER A 80 -8.66 1.03 -7.96
C SER A 80 -9.58 2.23 -8.26
N ALA A 81 -10.71 2.00 -8.96
CA ALA A 81 -11.64 3.07 -9.32
C ALA A 81 -12.10 3.84 -8.08
N ARG A 82 -12.04 5.18 -8.14
CA ARG A 82 -12.43 6.06 -7.01
C ARG A 82 -13.90 5.91 -6.64
N SER A 83 -14.76 5.57 -7.61
CA SER A 83 -16.18 5.27 -7.43
C SER A 83 -16.46 4.05 -6.52
N LEU A 84 -15.45 3.25 -6.19
CA LEU A 84 -15.57 2.16 -5.22
C LEU A 84 -15.61 2.65 -3.76
N ALA A 85 -15.22 3.89 -3.48
CA ALA A 85 -15.28 4.47 -2.15
C ALA A 85 -16.72 4.45 -1.61
N GLY A 86 -16.88 3.89 -0.41
CA GLY A 86 -18.20 3.73 0.24
C GLY A 86 -19.10 2.64 -0.37
N SER A 87 -18.67 1.93 -1.45
CA SER A 87 -19.40 0.78 -1.99
C SER A 87 -19.02 -0.50 -1.25
N THR A 88 -19.86 -1.55 -1.38
CA THR A 88 -19.57 -2.89 -0.86
C THR A 88 -18.83 -3.78 -1.88
N LYS A 89 -18.57 -3.26 -3.08
CA LYS A 89 -17.90 -4.01 -4.15
C LYS A 89 -16.46 -4.35 -3.75
N HIS A 90 -16.01 -5.52 -4.10
CA HIS A 90 -14.69 -6.05 -3.82
C HIS A 90 -14.32 -6.05 -2.32
N GLY A 91 -15.31 -6.37 -1.47
CA GLY A 91 -15.15 -6.62 -0.04
C GLY A 91 -14.30 -7.87 0.26
N LEU A 92 -14.11 -8.17 1.54
CA LEU A 92 -13.30 -9.29 1.99
C LEU A 92 -13.94 -10.65 1.65
N THR A 93 -13.09 -11.63 1.36
CA THR A 93 -13.46 -13.05 1.41
C THR A 93 -13.50 -13.54 2.85
N LEU A 94 -13.98 -14.78 3.08
CA LEU A 94 -13.90 -15.40 4.43
C LEU A 94 -12.46 -15.46 4.93
N LEU A 95 -11.51 -15.80 4.05
CA LEU A 95 -10.09 -15.78 4.38
C LEU A 95 -9.63 -14.36 4.74
N GLY A 96 -10.07 -13.35 3.98
CA GLY A 96 -9.73 -11.94 4.28
C GLY A 96 -10.26 -11.47 5.63
N ILE A 97 -11.45 -11.91 6.04
CA ILE A 97 -12.01 -11.66 7.36
C ILE A 97 -11.13 -12.27 8.47
N GLU A 98 -10.69 -13.51 8.28
CA GLU A 98 -9.79 -14.20 9.19
C GLU A 98 -8.43 -13.49 9.27
N GLN A 99 -7.84 -13.13 8.12
CA GLN A 99 -6.59 -12.37 8.05
C GLN A 99 -6.69 -11.03 8.78
N GLY A 100 -7.80 -10.30 8.62
CA GLY A 100 -8.05 -9.06 9.37
C GLY A 100 -8.09 -9.27 10.88
N ARG A 101 -8.71 -10.34 11.38
CA ARG A 101 -8.72 -10.68 12.81
C ARG A 101 -7.33 -11.08 13.32
N ASN A 102 -6.62 -11.87 12.52
CA ASN A 102 -5.30 -12.40 12.88
C ASN A 102 -4.20 -11.33 12.79
N SER A 103 -4.47 -10.13 12.30
CA SER A 103 -3.55 -8.99 12.36
C SER A 103 -3.43 -8.39 13.77
N ALA A 104 -4.41 -8.60 14.65
CA ALA A 104 -4.46 -8.01 15.98
C ALA A 104 -3.28 -8.41 16.90
N PRO A 105 -2.85 -9.70 17.01
CA PRO A 105 -1.69 -10.07 17.80
C PRO A 105 -0.42 -9.31 17.38
N SER A 106 -0.08 -9.32 16.09
CA SER A 106 1.11 -8.63 15.57
C SER A 106 1.07 -7.13 15.82
N LEU A 107 -0.11 -6.51 15.72
CA LEU A 107 -0.28 -5.10 16.03
C LEU A 107 0.04 -4.81 17.50
N ILE A 108 -0.48 -5.62 18.43
CA ILE A 108 -0.23 -5.45 19.87
C ILE A 108 1.24 -5.69 20.20
N ASP A 109 1.92 -6.65 19.55
CA ASP A 109 3.35 -6.89 19.73
C ASP A 109 4.18 -5.64 19.38
N PHE A 110 3.86 -4.98 18.25
CA PHE A 110 4.54 -3.72 17.87
C PHE A 110 4.23 -2.58 18.85
N ILE A 111 2.97 -2.45 19.30
CA ILE A 111 2.57 -1.41 20.26
C ILE A 111 3.31 -1.60 21.58
N GLU A 112 3.39 -2.82 22.09
CA GLU A 112 4.09 -3.16 23.33
C GLU A 112 5.59 -2.86 23.26
N GLN A 113 6.21 -3.14 22.11
CA GLN A 113 7.59 -2.76 21.85
C GLN A 113 7.79 -1.25 21.91
N ASP A 114 6.93 -0.46 21.23
CA ASP A 114 7.03 1.01 21.25
C ASP A 114 6.84 1.60 22.65
N LEU A 115 5.90 1.07 23.42
CA LEU A 115 5.69 1.48 24.81
C LEU A 115 6.90 1.17 25.70
N SER A 116 7.60 0.06 25.44
CA SER A 116 8.81 -0.32 26.17
C SER A 116 9.98 0.60 25.83
N ASP A 117 10.11 0.98 24.56
CA ASP A 117 11.19 1.84 24.06
C ASP A 117 11.03 3.29 24.57
N ASP A 118 9.80 3.79 24.64
CA ASP A 118 9.50 5.18 25.02
C ASP A 118 9.50 5.42 26.56
N GLY A 119 9.45 4.37 27.37
CA GLY A 119 9.40 4.48 28.84
C GLY A 119 8.13 5.20 29.34
N ILE A 120 6.99 5.01 28.68
CA ILE A 120 5.78 5.85 28.82
C ILE A 120 5.04 5.56 30.13
N THR A 121 4.64 6.65 30.79
CA THR A 121 3.90 6.65 32.05
C THR A 121 2.42 7.08 31.92
N SER A 122 1.97 7.49 30.72
CA SER A 122 0.61 7.99 30.48
C SER A 122 -0.21 7.06 29.60
N THR A 123 -1.54 7.00 29.84
CA THR A 123 -2.48 6.25 28.99
C THR A 123 -2.41 6.71 27.54
N LYS A 124 -2.14 5.79 26.64
CA LYS A 124 -2.08 6.03 25.21
C LYS A 124 -3.31 5.46 24.51
N LYS A 125 -3.60 6.01 23.33
CA LYS A 125 -4.76 5.62 22.56
C LYS A 125 -4.34 4.95 21.27
N VAL A 126 -5.17 4.01 20.81
CA VAL A 126 -5.02 3.34 19.51
C VAL A 126 -6.15 3.81 18.61
N TYR A 127 -5.83 4.38 17.45
CA TYR A 127 -6.78 4.86 16.46
C TYR A 127 -6.63 4.08 15.17
N PHE A 128 -7.75 3.80 14.50
CA PHE A 128 -7.78 3.16 13.19
C PHE A 128 -8.25 4.16 12.14
N TYR A 129 -7.38 4.44 11.18
CA TYR A 129 -7.70 5.15 9.95
C TYR A 129 -7.71 4.16 8.79
N SER A 130 -8.66 4.28 7.89
CA SER A 130 -8.81 3.33 6.79
C SER A 130 -9.19 4.02 5.48
N SER A 131 -8.71 3.45 4.39
CA SER A 131 -9.30 3.69 3.08
C SER A 131 -10.81 3.44 3.11
N PRO A 132 -11.64 4.24 2.41
CA PRO A 132 -13.09 4.03 2.32
C PRO A 132 -13.48 2.83 1.44
N PHE A 133 -12.54 2.13 0.79
CA PHE A 133 -12.83 0.91 0.05
C PHE A 133 -13.21 -0.23 1.00
N ALA A 134 -14.27 -0.99 0.65
CA ALA A 134 -14.85 -2.02 1.51
C ALA A 134 -13.79 -2.95 2.13
N ARG A 135 -12.90 -3.53 1.31
CA ARG A 135 -11.86 -4.45 1.78
C ARG A 135 -10.94 -3.88 2.86
N ALA A 136 -10.58 -2.59 2.77
CA ALA A 136 -9.72 -1.95 3.77
C ALA A 136 -10.50 -1.64 5.05
N LYS A 137 -11.68 -1.01 4.92
CA LYS A 137 -12.57 -0.72 6.04
C LYS A 137 -12.93 -1.98 6.83
N GLU A 138 -13.39 -3.02 6.12
CA GLU A 138 -13.72 -4.31 6.73
C GLU A 138 -12.51 -4.93 7.45
N THR A 139 -11.30 -4.81 6.90
CA THR A 139 -10.08 -5.31 7.55
C THR A 139 -9.81 -4.58 8.86
N ALA A 140 -9.89 -3.26 8.89
CA ALA A 140 -9.75 -2.47 10.11
C ALA A 140 -10.78 -2.87 11.18
N GLU A 141 -12.05 -3.03 10.77
CA GLU A 141 -13.13 -3.50 11.65
C GLU A 141 -12.88 -4.92 12.18
N GLN A 142 -12.34 -5.83 11.34
CA GLN A 142 -12.01 -7.18 11.79
C GLN A 142 -10.80 -7.21 12.74
N CYS A 143 -9.78 -6.37 12.51
CA CYS A 143 -8.66 -6.21 13.43
C CYS A 143 -9.16 -5.72 14.82
N LEU A 144 -10.01 -4.68 14.85
CA LEU A 144 -10.65 -4.22 16.08
C LEU A 144 -11.47 -5.31 16.79
N LYS A 145 -12.20 -6.13 16.03
CA LYS A 145 -12.93 -7.29 16.58
C LYS A 145 -11.96 -8.33 17.15
N GLY A 146 -10.84 -8.58 16.46
CA GLY A 146 -9.78 -9.49 16.94
C GLY A 146 -9.17 -9.02 18.26
N MET A 147 -8.94 -7.71 18.41
CA MET A 147 -8.43 -7.13 19.66
C MET A 147 -9.38 -7.31 20.84
N ARG A 148 -10.70 -7.33 20.60
CA ARG A 148 -11.72 -7.45 21.67
C ARG A 148 -12.14 -8.88 21.97
N ALA A 149 -12.17 -9.74 20.95
CA ALA A 149 -12.67 -11.10 21.06
C ALA A 149 -11.62 -12.10 21.56
N ASN A 150 -10.36 -11.72 21.60
CA ASN A 150 -9.26 -12.54 22.10
C ASN A 150 -8.94 -12.12 23.54
N ASP A 151 -9.28 -12.96 24.51
CA ASP A 151 -9.11 -12.67 25.93
C ASP A 151 -7.66 -12.35 26.33
N GLU A 152 -6.66 -13.00 25.68
CA GLU A 152 -5.26 -12.72 25.90
C GLU A 152 -4.87 -11.30 25.42
N ILE A 153 -5.33 -10.92 24.23
CA ILE A 153 -5.09 -9.58 23.70
C ILE A 153 -5.80 -8.52 24.53
N ALA A 154 -7.06 -8.76 24.90
CA ALA A 154 -7.83 -7.84 25.75
C ALA A 154 -7.15 -7.60 27.11
N LYS A 155 -6.62 -8.65 27.70
CA LYS A 155 -5.83 -8.57 28.93
C LYS A 155 -4.54 -7.76 28.75
N ARG A 156 -3.80 -7.98 27.68
CA ARG A 156 -2.59 -7.18 27.35
C ARG A 156 -2.92 -5.71 27.18
N ILE A 157 -4.01 -5.39 26.47
CA ILE A 157 -4.48 -3.99 26.28
C ILE A 157 -4.75 -3.32 27.63
N GLU A 158 -5.39 -4.03 28.57
CA GLU A 158 -5.65 -3.54 29.92
C GLU A 158 -4.35 -3.36 30.72
N GLU A 159 -3.45 -4.35 30.71
CA GLU A 159 -2.16 -4.32 31.40
C GLU A 159 -1.26 -3.17 30.89
N LEU A 160 -1.32 -2.86 29.57
CA LEU A 160 -0.60 -1.76 28.94
C LEU A 160 -1.28 -0.39 29.16
N GLY A 161 -2.48 -0.36 29.77
CA GLY A 161 -3.24 0.87 29.98
C GLY A 161 -3.69 1.55 28.68
N LEU A 162 -3.84 0.80 27.57
CA LEU A 162 -4.23 1.32 26.27
C LEU A 162 -5.74 1.60 26.19
N LYS A 163 -6.10 2.67 25.49
CA LYS A 163 -7.50 2.95 25.10
C LYS A 163 -7.65 2.79 23.60
N VAL A 164 -8.34 1.73 23.19
CA VAL A 164 -8.61 1.47 21.78
C VAL A 164 -9.88 2.22 21.35
N ASN A 165 -9.76 3.10 20.35
CA ASN A 165 -10.91 3.76 19.76
C ASN A 165 -11.85 2.74 19.11
N GLU A 166 -13.14 2.92 19.25
CA GLU A 166 -14.13 1.95 18.75
C GLU A 166 -14.47 2.14 17.29
N GLU A 167 -14.23 3.32 16.77
CA GLU A 167 -14.56 3.70 15.40
C GLU A 167 -13.37 3.60 14.45
N VAL A 168 -13.63 3.13 13.25
CA VAL A 168 -12.70 3.22 12.11
C VAL A 168 -12.97 4.54 11.39
N LEU A 169 -11.98 5.42 11.40
CA LEU A 169 -12.02 6.72 10.75
C LEU A 169 -11.63 6.55 9.27
N LEU A 170 -12.48 7.02 8.37
CA LEU A 170 -12.22 6.92 6.93
C LEU A 170 -11.42 8.13 6.45
N ASP A 171 -10.43 7.86 5.58
CA ASP A 171 -9.60 8.90 4.96
C ASP A 171 -9.34 8.56 3.49
N ASP A 172 -9.73 9.46 2.60
CA ASP A 172 -9.58 9.30 1.14
C ASP A 172 -8.11 9.26 0.71
N GLY A 173 -7.21 9.87 1.49
CA GLY A 173 -5.77 9.79 1.28
C GLY A 173 -5.21 8.38 1.41
N LEU A 174 -5.95 7.43 1.97
CA LEU A 174 -5.61 6.01 2.10
C LEU A 174 -6.20 5.13 0.98
N MET A 175 -6.96 5.69 0.01
CA MET A 175 -7.48 4.92 -1.13
C MET A 175 -6.34 4.29 -1.94
N GLU A 176 -6.66 3.17 -2.64
CA GLU A 176 -5.70 2.52 -3.54
C GLU A 176 -5.14 3.51 -4.58
N ARG A 177 -3.92 3.26 -5.02
CA ARG A 177 -3.36 3.93 -6.19
C ARG A 177 -4.29 3.74 -7.38
N TYR A 178 -4.73 4.83 -7.99
CA TYR A 178 -5.61 4.74 -9.15
C TYR A 178 -4.84 4.28 -10.39
N PHE A 179 -5.31 3.20 -11.02
CA PHE A 179 -4.64 2.59 -12.17
C PHE A 179 -5.20 3.03 -13.52
N GLY A 180 -6.01 4.09 -13.56
CA GLY A 180 -6.49 4.69 -14.79
C GLY A 180 -7.11 3.69 -15.75
N ARG A 181 -6.62 3.62 -16.98
CA ARG A 181 -7.08 2.69 -18.01
C ARG A 181 -6.76 1.22 -17.72
N LEU A 182 -5.94 0.93 -16.73
CA LEU A 182 -5.61 -0.44 -16.32
C LEU A 182 -6.52 -0.94 -15.18
N ASP A 183 -7.42 -0.10 -14.64
CA ASP A 183 -8.40 -0.54 -13.66
C ASP A 183 -9.32 -1.61 -14.24
N GLY A 184 -9.59 -2.67 -13.47
CA GLY A 184 -10.37 -3.84 -13.92
C GLY A 184 -9.61 -4.83 -14.81
N THR A 185 -8.35 -4.56 -15.17
CA THR A 185 -7.53 -5.51 -15.95
C THR A 185 -6.84 -6.54 -15.05
N GLU A 186 -6.24 -7.57 -15.65
CA GLU A 186 -5.51 -8.62 -14.95
C GLU A 186 -4.25 -8.08 -14.24
N LEU A 187 -3.85 -8.72 -13.12
CA LEU A 187 -2.69 -8.33 -12.32
C LEU A 187 -1.37 -8.32 -13.11
N LEU A 188 -1.27 -9.11 -14.19
CA LEU A 188 -0.09 -9.10 -15.05
C LEU A 188 0.20 -7.71 -15.64
N THR A 189 -0.81 -6.83 -15.75
CA THR A 189 -0.64 -5.46 -16.28
C THR A 189 0.18 -4.55 -15.37
N TYR A 190 0.42 -4.91 -14.11
CA TYR A 190 1.42 -4.24 -13.26
C TYR A 190 2.82 -4.22 -13.91
N ALA A 191 3.14 -5.22 -14.75
CA ALA A 191 4.39 -5.26 -15.50
C ALA A 191 4.58 -4.09 -16.47
N TYR A 192 3.53 -3.36 -16.82
CA TYR A 192 3.61 -2.16 -17.66
C TYR A 192 3.82 -0.87 -16.85
N VAL A 193 3.64 -0.91 -15.53
CA VAL A 193 3.67 0.27 -14.65
C VAL A 193 4.88 0.25 -13.73
N TRP A 194 5.04 -0.79 -12.92
CA TRP A 194 6.10 -0.83 -11.89
C TRP A 194 7.54 -0.70 -12.39
N PRO A 195 7.93 -1.27 -13.57
CA PRO A 195 9.27 -0.99 -14.11
C PRO A 195 9.46 0.48 -14.50
N VAL A 196 8.39 1.16 -15.00
CA VAL A 196 8.46 2.58 -15.34
C VAL A 196 8.56 3.43 -14.08
N ASP A 197 7.81 3.12 -13.02
CA ASP A 197 7.91 3.79 -11.71
C ASP A 197 9.34 3.84 -11.18
N THR A 198 10.12 2.78 -11.42
CA THR A 198 11.51 2.70 -10.96
C THR A 198 12.41 3.72 -11.64
N PHE A 199 12.12 4.09 -12.89
CA PHE A 199 12.89 5.08 -13.66
C PHE A 199 12.32 6.49 -13.54
N ASP A 200 11.00 6.60 -13.44
CA ASP A 200 10.29 7.87 -13.38
C ASP A 200 9.08 7.77 -12.44
N PRO A 201 9.24 8.11 -11.15
CA PRO A 201 8.16 8.07 -10.18
C PRO A 201 7.07 9.14 -10.41
N THR A 202 7.24 10.04 -11.39
CA THR A 202 6.27 11.10 -11.73
C THR A 202 5.39 10.75 -12.92
N HIS A 203 5.70 9.67 -13.66
CA HIS A 203 4.95 9.30 -14.86
C HIS A 203 3.47 9.03 -14.59
N VAL A 204 2.64 9.35 -15.58
CA VAL A 204 1.19 9.13 -15.60
C VAL A 204 0.75 8.27 -16.80
N ALA A 205 1.63 7.36 -17.24
CA ALA A 205 1.31 6.45 -18.34
C ALA A 205 0.02 5.67 -18.04
N PHE A 206 -0.83 5.46 -19.04
CA PHE A 206 -2.16 4.83 -18.90
C PHE A 206 -3.13 5.56 -17.95
N ASP A 207 -2.91 6.83 -17.67
CA ASP A 207 -3.64 7.62 -16.67
C ASP A 207 -3.53 7.03 -15.25
N VAL A 208 -2.43 6.34 -14.96
CA VAL A 208 -2.12 5.80 -13.63
C VAL A 208 -1.65 6.93 -12.73
N GLU A 209 -2.15 6.97 -11.48
CA GLU A 209 -1.67 7.91 -10.46
C GLU A 209 -0.17 7.68 -10.22
N SER A 210 0.65 8.74 -10.35
CA SER A 210 2.10 8.61 -10.18
C SER A 210 2.50 8.27 -8.74
N VAL A 211 3.68 7.69 -8.56
CA VAL A 211 4.25 7.46 -7.22
C VAL A 211 4.41 8.77 -6.46
N ALA A 212 4.78 9.85 -7.16
CA ALA A 212 4.88 11.19 -6.58
C ALA A 212 3.52 11.69 -6.07
N ALA A 213 2.43 11.49 -6.82
CA ALA A 213 1.09 11.89 -6.41
C ALA A 213 0.62 11.09 -5.17
N VAL A 214 0.84 9.78 -5.15
CA VAL A 214 0.56 8.95 -3.97
C VAL A 214 1.37 9.41 -2.76
N SER A 215 2.67 9.67 -2.93
CA SER A 215 3.55 10.16 -1.85
C SER A 215 3.09 11.51 -1.31
N THR A 216 2.63 12.41 -2.20
CA THR A 216 2.13 13.74 -1.84
C THR A 216 0.87 13.64 -0.98
N ARG A 217 -0.14 12.83 -1.41
CA ARG A 217 -1.37 12.68 -0.61
C ARG A 217 -1.13 11.95 0.69
N ILE A 218 -0.25 10.95 0.70
CA ILE A 218 0.12 10.23 1.93
C ILE A 218 0.84 11.15 2.92
N ARG A 219 1.77 12.00 2.43
CA ARG A 219 2.41 13.01 3.28
C ARG A 219 1.37 13.94 3.91
N SER A 220 0.42 14.43 3.13
CA SER A 220 -0.66 15.29 3.62
C SER A 220 -1.52 14.58 4.66
N THR A 221 -1.95 13.34 4.39
CA THR A 221 -2.73 12.50 5.31
C THR A 221 -1.99 12.25 6.63
N LEU A 222 -0.72 11.88 6.58
CA LEU A 222 0.09 11.65 7.79
C LEU A 222 0.21 12.91 8.65
N LEU A 223 0.47 14.07 8.04
CA LEU A 223 0.58 15.33 8.75
C LEU A 223 -0.76 15.81 9.34
N ASP A 224 -1.85 15.62 8.61
CA ASP A 224 -3.21 15.95 9.09
C ASP A 224 -3.59 15.06 10.28
N ILE A 225 -3.39 13.73 10.18
CA ILE A 225 -3.63 12.81 11.29
C ILE A 225 -2.73 13.14 12.49
N ASP A 226 -1.44 13.39 12.28
CA ASP A 226 -0.51 13.71 13.36
C ASP A 226 -0.90 15.00 14.08
N SER A 227 -1.42 15.99 13.35
CA SER A 227 -1.93 17.26 13.91
C SER A 227 -3.21 17.09 14.71
N LYS A 228 -4.06 16.11 14.39
CA LYS A 228 -5.28 15.80 15.15
C LYS A 228 -4.98 15.11 16.50
N HIS A 229 -3.79 14.57 16.65
CA HIS A 229 -3.33 13.85 17.85
C HIS A 229 -2.09 14.52 18.45
N GLU A 230 -2.20 15.82 18.73
CA GLU A 230 -1.10 16.70 19.15
C GLU A 230 -0.41 16.29 20.46
N GLU A 231 -1.11 15.57 21.33
CA GLU A 231 -0.57 15.04 22.58
C GLU A 231 0.59 14.07 22.35
N GLY A 232 0.66 13.46 21.19
CA GLY A 232 1.73 12.56 20.77
C GLY A 232 1.79 11.22 21.50
N GLY A 233 2.60 10.31 20.99
CA GLY A 233 2.80 8.97 21.54
C GLY A 233 1.57 8.06 21.43
N ASN A 234 0.53 8.42 20.66
CA ASN A 234 -0.58 7.54 20.35
C ASN A 234 -0.17 6.55 19.23
N HIS A 235 -0.94 5.48 19.10
CA HIS A 235 -0.72 4.43 18.13
C HIS A 235 -1.76 4.56 17.01
N ILE A 236 -1.31 4.87 15.81
CA ILE A 236 -2.16 5.13 14.63
C ILE A 236 -2.01 3.96 13.64
N VAL A 237 -3.09 3.24 13.39
CA VAL A 237 -3.15 2.16 12.42
C VAL A 237 -3.72 2.68 11.11
N LEU A 238 -2.94 2.61 10.03
CA LEU A 238 -3.36 2.99 8.69
C LEU A 238 -3.71 1.73 7.90
N THR A 239 -4.99 1.49 7.65
CA THR A 239 -5.45 0.35 6.86
C THR A 239 -5.66 0.76 5.41
N SER A 240 -4.87 0.19 4.52
CA SER A 240 -4.85 0.58 3.11
C SER A 240 -4.49 -0.60 2.19
N HIS A 241 -3.90 -0.32 1.05
CA HIS A 241 -3.69 -1.21 -0.08
C HIS A 241 -2.19 -1.42 -0.35
N ALA A 242 -1.88 -2.41 -1.17
CA ALA A 242 -0.51 -2.83 -1.40
C ALA A 242 0.39 -1.68 -1.89
N ASP A 243 0.08 -1.07 -3.05
CA ASP A 243 0.93 -0.02 -3.62
C ASP A 243 1.06 1.17 -2.68
N VAL A 244 -0.04 1.61 -2.09
CA VAL A 244 -0.05 2.77 -1.18
C VAL A 244 0.83 2.53 0.05
N LEU A 245 0.71 1.37 0.70
CA LEU A 245 1.52 1.06 1.89
C LEU A 245 2.98 0.81 1.55
N GLN A 246 3.26 0.19 0.40
CA GLN A 246 4.63 -0.01 -0.09
C GLN A 246 5.30 1.34 -0.40
N ILE A 247 4.59 2.26 -1.07
CA ILE A 247 5.05 3.63 -1.30
C ILE A 247 5.24 4.35 0.04
N THR A 248 4.28 4.25 0.96
CA THR A 248 4.35 4.90 2.28
C THR A 248 5.59 4.48 3.07
N GLN A 249 5.86 3.16 3.18
CA GLN A 249 7.01 2.69 3.96
C GLN A 249 8.34 3.13 3.35
N VAL A 250 8.48 3.09 2.01
CA VAL A 250 9.72 3.47 1.31
C VAL A 250 9.95 4.98 1.39
N TYR A 251 8.89 5.77 1.22
CA TYR A 251 8.92 7.23 1.36
C TYR A 251 9.26 7.63 2.80
N ALA A 252 8.59 7.05 3.80
CA ALA A 252 8.83 7.34 5.21
C ALA A 252 10.25 6.96 5.66
N ALA A 253 10.81 5.88 5.12
CA ALA A 253 12.18 5.45 5.38
C ALA A 253 13.26 6.32 4.71
N GLY A 254 12.87 7.27 3.86
CA GLY A 254 13.79 8.21 3.20
C GLY A 254 14.61 7.59 2.07
N ILE A 255 14.10 6.54 1.42
CA ILE A 255 14.75 5.98 0.23
C ILE A 255 14.70 7.02 -0.90
N ALA A 256 15.85 7.29 -1.51
CA ALA A 256 15.97 8.29 -2.58
C ALA A 256 15.11 7.97 -3.81
N ASN A 257 14.98 6.69 -4.18
CA ASN A 257 14.12 6.25 -5.28
C ASN A 257 12.88 5.52 -4.74
N VAL A 258 11.82 6.27 -4.46
CA VAL A 258 10.53 5.70 -3.99
C VAL A 258 9.88 4.81 -5.05
N GLY A 259 10.21 4.98 -6.34
CA GLY A 259 9.73 4.12 -7.42
C GLY A 259 10.09 2.64 -7.28
N MET A 260 11.03 2.30 -6.38
CA MET A 260 11.37 0.91 -6.06
C MET A 260 10.39 0.24 -5.08
N PHE A 261 9.31 0.91 -4.68
CA PHE A 261 8.36 0.48 -3.65
C PHE A 261 7.84 -0.95 -3.85
N SER A 262 7.64 -1.38 -5.09
CA SER A 262 7.10 -2.70 -5.44
C SER A 262 8.00 -3.88 -5.07
N GLN A 263 9.25 -3.62 -4.65
CA GLN A 263 10.18 -4.60 -4.10
C GLN A 263 9.97 -4.85 -2.60
N TYR A 264 9.17 -4.05 -1.91
CA TYR A 264 8.93 -4.11 -0.45
C TYR A 264 7.49 -4.54 -0.15
N ARG A 265 7.11 -5.72 -0.60
CA ARG A 265 5.73 -6.21 -0.63
C ARG A 265 5.11 -6.44 0.72
N PHE A 266 3.81 -6.19 0.79
CA PHE A 266 2.94 -6.57 1.90
C PHE A 266 2.11 -7.81 1.55
N GLY A 267 1.98 -8.74 2.49
CA GLY A 267 0.96 -9.80 2.45
C GLY A 267 -0.43 -9.29 2.83
N ASN A 268 -1.49 -10.04 2.50
CA ASN A 268 -2.85 -9.71 2.93
C ASN A 268 -3.00 -9.82 4.44
N GLY A 269 -3.54 -8.80 5.10
CA GLY A 269 -3.65 -8.72 6.56
C GLY A 269 -2.33 -8.51 7.30
N GLU A 270 -1.24 -8.26 6.58
CA GLU A 270 0.06 -8.01 7.19
C GLU A 270 0.10 -6.63 7.85
N VAL A 271 0.66 -6.59 9.06
CA VAL A 271 0.95 -5.37 9.82
C VAL A 271 2.46 -5.12 9.83
N ARG A 272 2.87 -3.87 9.62
CA ARG A 272 4.25 -3.42 9.83
C ARG A 272 4.27 -2.12 10.62
N LYS A 273 5.26 -1.94 11.46
CA LYS A 273 5.59 -0.62 11.99
C LYS A 273 6.11 0.28 10.87
N MET A 274 5.65 1.50 10.77
CA MET A 274 6.17 2.47 9.81
C MET A 274 7.53 3.00 10.29
N GLY A 275 8.60 2.42 9.76
CA GLY A 275 9.97 2.86 10.05
C GLY A 275 10.31 4.20 9.39
N ARG A 276 11.37 4.83 9.92
CA ARG A 276 11.85 6.14 9.46
C ARG A 276 13.27 6.08 8.88
N THR A 277 13.82 4.88 8.78
CA THR A 277 15.17 4.62 8.26
C THR A 277 15.18 3.37 7.40
N VAL A 278 16.15 3.26 6.49
CA VAL A 278 16.22 2.18 5.49
C VAL A 278 16.35 0.79 6.14
N ASP A 279 17.01 0.69 7.26
CA ASP A 279 17.21 -0.56 8.02
C ASP A 279 15.91 -1.10 8.65
N THR A 280 14.85 -0.31 8.67
CA THR A 280 13.52 -0.75 9.13
C THR A 280 12.69 -1.43 8.03
N LEU A 281 13.15 -1.37 6.78
CA LEU A 281 12.46 -2.01 5.67
C LEU A 281 12.77 -3.51 5.61
N PRO A 282 11.82 -4.34 5.14
CA PRO A 282 12.10 -5.75 4.88
C PRO A 282 13.13 -5.90 3.77
N GLU A 283 13.62 -7.12 3.58
CA GLU A 283 14.48 -7.43 2.43
C GLU A 283 13.72 -7.19 1.12
N ALA A 284 14.41 -6.51 0.18
CA ALA A 284 13.84 -6.22 -1.13
C ALA A 284 13.71 -7.51 -1.96
N VAL A 285 12.54 -7.73 -2.56
CA VAL A 285 12.28 -8.88 -3.44
C VAL A 285 12.37 -8.48 -4.92
N PRO A 286 12.63 -9.44 -5.82
CA PRO A 286 12.64 -9.16 -7.26
C PRO A 286 11.32 -8.55 -7.75
N LEU A 287 11.42 -7.63 -8.71
CA LEU A 287 10.28 -7.02 -9.36
C LEU A 287 9.53 -8.06 -10.21
N GLN A 288 8.31 -8.37 -9.82
CA GLN A 288 7.38 -9.25 -10.54
C GLN A 288 5.94 -8.88 -10.21
N PRO A 289 4.98 -9.06 -11.13
CA PRO A 289 3.56 -8.84 -10.82
C PRO A 289 3.08 -9.70 -9.64
N PRO A 290 2.05 -9.26 -8.89
CA PRO A 290 1.47 -10.07 -7.85
C PRO A 290 0.75 -11.29 -8.43
N GLU A 291 0.67 -12.35 -7.65
CA GLU A 291 -0.07 -13.55 -8.00
C GLU A 291 -1.56 -13.39 -7.68
N ARG A 292 -2.41 -14.20 -8.35
CA ARG A 292 -3.83 -14.24 -8.05
C ARG A 292 -4.08 -14.75 -6.64
N GLY A 293 -4.96 -14.07 -5.89
CA GLY A 293 -5.32 -14.46 -4.53
C GLY A 293 -4.49 -13.78 -3.43
N THR A 294 -3.47 -12.99 -3.82
CA THR A 294 -2.59 -12.26 -2.86
C THR A 294 -2.93 -10.79 -2.74
#